data_e1b88838b150fab60daba971ac418913
#
_entry.id   e1b88838b150fab60daba971ac418913
#
_cell.length_a   1.000
_cell.length_b   1.000
_cell.length_c   1.000
_cell.angle_alpha   90.00
_cell.angle_beta   90.00
_cell.angle_gamma   90.00
#
_symmetry.space_group_name_H-M   'P 1'
#
loop_
_entity.id
_entity.type
_entity.pdbx_description
1 polymer ?
#
loop_
_entity_poly.entity_id
_entity_poly.type
_entity_poly.pdbx_seq_one_letter_code
_entity_poly.pdbx_strand_id
1 'polypeptide(L)'
;MTDSPSILQSSQAVTALLKQWEEQRLLTALDRHFALQMAAIHREPSPLFLLLCALLSRQLSSQHACLPLGSIAFDNPLAEPHPSVRLNTDPAGLELAVANFAAVGAPGEDKPLILDAGRLYLKRYYDFECRVARRLTTMAATEYPATDEVRRALDCLFLPPVSHTGQATIDASEADSETQTDSETQTNSETQTNRENSGKRDWQKVATATAYCRQLAVITGGPGTGKTTTVTKLLMLLCLGSEMNIRLVAPTGKAAARLTESIKASKQRLAKELMPFAAELDLGAIDKIPEEAATVHRLLGVIPGSHKFRHHQDNPLHLDLLIVDEASMVDLPMMDRLLDALPANARLILLGIRINWPRWKPAPCSPISAPVCATSRTGACVTAPSLPRH
;
A
#
# COMPACT_ATOMS: atom_id res chain seq x y z
N MET A 1 -5.08 -21.11 -44.15
CA MET A 1 -4.86 -21.07 -42.71
C MET A 1 -3.54 -21.79 -42.47
N THR A 2 -2.45 -21.06 -42.39
CA THR A 2 -1.13 -21.64 -42.15
C THR A 2 -1.04 -21.96 -40.66
N ASP A 3 -0.94 -23.26 -40.35
CA ASP A 3 -0.64 -23.74 -39.01
C ASP A 3 0.67 -23.11 -38.52
N SER A 4 0.58 -22.13 -37.67
CA SER A 4 1.76 -21.58 -36.97
C SER A 4 2.29 -22.67 -36.05
N PRO A 5 3.54 -23.10 -36.16
CA PRO A 5 4.08 -24.19 -35.36
C PRO A 5 3.99 -23.81 -33.87
N SER A 6 3.46 -24.72 -33.07
CA SER A 6 3.44 -24.56 -31.62
C SER A 6 4.86 -24.39 -31.12
N ILE A 7 5.15 -23.30 -30.44
CA ILE A 7 6.49 -23.01 -29.93
C ILE A 7 6.94 -24.00 -28.85
N LEU A 8 6.00 -24.71 -28.27
CA LEU A 8 6.26 -25.71 -27.23
C LEU A 8 6.72 -27.07 -27.81
N GLN A 9 7.13 -27.13 -29.10
CA GLN A 9 7.57 -28.39 -29.72
C GLN A 9 8.92 -28.88 -29.18
N SER A 10 9.83 -27.98 -28.76
CA SER A 10 11.11 -28.38 -28.18
C SER A 10 11.70 -27.31 -27.25
N SER A 11 12.50 -27.75 -26.31
CA SER A 11 13.25 -26.86 -25.41
C SER A 11 14.23 -25.99 -26.17
N GLN A 12 14.78 -26.45 -27.29
CA GLN A 12 15.66 -25.65 -28.14
C GLN A 12 14.91 -24.52 -28.83
N ALA A 13 13.68 -24.73 -29.28
CA ALA A 13 12.85 -23.70 -29.90
C ALA A 13 12.51 -22.61 -28.87
N VAL A 14 12.13 -22.98 -27.64
CA VAL A 14 11.88 -22.03 -26.57
C VAL A 14 13.16 -21.29 -26.17
N THR A 15 14.30 -21.95 -26.06
CA THR A 15 15.58 -21.30 -25.75
C THR A 15 15.96 -20.27 -26.82
N ALA A 16 15.76 -20.58 -28.10
CA ALA A 16 16.00 -19.64 -29.18
C ALA A 16 15.04 -18.45 -29.13
N LEU A 17 13.77 -18.68 -28.81
CA LEU A 17 12.78 -17.64 -28.60
C LEU A 17 13.16 -16.71 -27.41
N LEU A 18 13.52 -17.29 -26.26
CA LEU A 18 13.94 -16.49 -25.09
C LEU A 18 15.14 -15.61 -25.40
N LYS A 19 16.09 -16.10 -26.23
CA LYS A 19 17.21 -15.32 -26.71
C LYS A 19 16.75 -14.17 -27.63
N GLN A 20 15.84 -14.45 -28.56
CA GLN A 20 15.25 -13.40 -29.40
C GLN A 20 14.53 -12.34 -28.58
N TRP A 21 13.77 -12.73 -27.57
CA TRP A 21 13.08 -11.80 -26.68
C TRP A 21 14.05 -10.97 -25.83
N GLU A 22 15.20 -11.52 -25.44
CA GLU A 22 16.28 -10.77 -24.80
C GLU A 22 16.86 -9.72 -25.75
N GLU A 23 17.18 -10.09 -26.99
CA GLU A 23 17.69 -9.17 -28.04
C GLU A 23 16.70 -8.04 -28.33
N GLN A 24 15.39 -8.31 -28.25
CA GLN A 24 14.31 -7.34 -28.41
C GLN A 24 14.00 -6.56 -27.11
N ARG A 25 14.72 -6.81 -26.03
CA ARG A 25 14.53 -6.19 -24.70
C ARG A 25 13.16 -6.45 -24.07
N LEU A 26 12.48 -7.51 -24.44
CA LEU A 26 11.23 -7.97 -23.86
C LEU A 26 11.48 -8.77 -22.58
N LEU A 27 12.61 -9.46 -22.52
CA LEU A 27 13.15 -10.12 -21.34
C LEU A 27 14.54 -9.57 -21.04
N THR A 28 14.97 -9.72 -19.79
CA THR A 28 16.35 -9.47 -19.40
C THR A 28 17.19 -10.75 -19.55
N ALA A 29 18.52 -10.59 -19.62
CA ALA A 29 19.43 -11.74 -19.57
C ALA A 29 19.21 -12.58 -18.30
N LEU A 30 18.85 -11.93 -17.17
CA LEU A 30 18.52 -12.60 -15.93
C LEU A 30 17.33 -13.55 -16.09
N ASP A 31 16.26 -13.12 -16.76
CA ASP A 31 15.04 -13.91 -16.93
C ASP A 31 15.32 -15.18 -17.74
N ARG A 32 16.09 -15.04 -18.83
CA ARG A 32 16.51 -16.18 -19.66
C ARG A 32 17.41 -17.16 -18.88
N HIS A 33 18.44 -16.63 -18.21
CA HIS A 33 19.36 -17.47 -17.44
C HIS A 33 18.67 -18.15 -16.27
N PHE A 34 17.76 -17.46 -15.59
CA PHE A 34 16.94 -18.06 -14.52
C PHE A 34 16.17 -19.27 -15.05
N ALA A 35 15.47 -19.14 -16.19
CA ALA A 35 14.72 -20.25 -16.78
C ALA A 35 15.62 -21.46 -17.11
N LEU A 36 16.76 -21.20 -17.76
CA LEU A 36 17.72 -22.25 -18.12
C LEU A 36 18.29 -22.96 -16.88
N GLN A 37 18.64 -22.21 -15.84
CA GLN A 37 19.19 -22.77 -14.60
C GLN A 37 18.13 -23.59 -13.84
N MET A 38 16.90 -23.10 -13.76
CA MET A 38 15.80 -23.85 -13.15
C MET A 38 15.56 -25.20 -13.84
N ALA A 39 15.52 -25.20 -15.19
CA ALA A 39 15.39 -26.43 -15.96
C ALA A 39 16.56 -27.38 -15.77
N ALA A 40 17.80 -26.88 -15.73
CA ALA A 40 19.02 -27.69 -15.53
C ALA A 40 19.09 -28.31 -14.13
N ILE A 41 18.84 -27.49 -13.06
CA ILE A 41 18.91 -27.94 -11.68
C ILE A 41 17.86 -29.02 -11.39
N HIS A 42 16.65 -28.83 -11.88
CA HIS A 42 15.53 -29.73 -11.61
C HIS A 42 15.37 -30.82 -12.67
N ARG A 43 16.27 -30.86 -13.69
CA ARG A 43 16.26 -31.83 -14.79
C ARG A 43 14.91 -31.88 -15.50
N GLU A 44 14.31 -30.68 -15.66
CA GLU A 44 12.98 -30.53 -16.30
C GLU A 44 13.14 -30.05 -17.73
N PRO A 45 13.03 -30.97 -18.72
CA PRO A 45 13.28 -30.64 -20.12
C PRO A 45 12.07 -29.99 -20.81
N SER A 46 10.99 -29.76 -20.09
CA SER A 46 9.74 -29.26 -20.67
C SER A 46 9.89 -27.84 -21.25
N PRO A 47 9.54 -27.67 -22.56
CA PRO A 47 9.52 -26.33 -23.16
C PRO A 47 8.61 -25.36 -22.42
N LEU A 48 7.46 -25.84 -21.91
CA LEU A 48 6.51 -25.07 -21.13
C LEU A 48 7.13 -24.61 -19.82
N PHE A 49 7.87 -25.47 -19.12
CA PHE A 49 8.56 -25.11 -17.88
C PHE A 49 9.55 -23.97 -18.08
N LEU A 50 10.38 -24.04 -19.14
CA LEU A 50 11.33 -22.99 -19.49
C LEU A 50 10.61 -21.65 -19.73
N LEU A 51 9.54 -21.66 -20.51
CA LEU A 51 8.77 -20.46 -20.80
C LEU A 51 8.18 -19.85 -19.53
N LEU A 52 7.53 -20.66 -18.69
CA LEU A 52 6.91 -20.18 -17.45
C LEU A 52 7.93 -19.64 -16.46
N CYS A 53 9.10 -20.23 -16.33
CA CYS A 53 10.18 -19.71 -15.48
C CYS A 53 10.67 -18.34 -15.97
N ALA A 54 10.82 -18.13 -17.28
CA ALA A 54 11.21 -16.84 -17.84
C ALA A 54 10.14 -15.77 -17.59
N LEU A 55 8.86 -16.10 -17.80
CA LEU A 55 7.74 -15.20 -17.53
C LEU A 55 7.60 -14.88 -16.04
N LEU A 56 7.79 -15.86 -15.17
CA LEU A 56 7.79 -15.65 -13.72
C LEU A 56 8.89 -14.68 -13.31
N SER A 57 10.12 -14.90 -13.79
CA SER A 57 11.25 -13.99 -13.51
C SER A 57 10.96 -12.57 -13.98
N ARG A 58 10.41 -12.40 -15.18
CA ARG A 58 9.97 -11.08 -15.69
C ARG A 58 8.93 -10.43 -14.79
N GLN A 59 7.93 -11.18 -14.30
CA GLN A 59 6.93 -10.66 -13.38
C GLN A 59 7.58 -10.17 -12.08
N LEU A 60 8.51 -10.94 -11.53
CA LEU A 60 9.25 -10.55 -10.32
C LEU A 60 10.11 -9.29 -10.55
N SER A 61 10.78 -9.19 -11.70
CA SER A 61 11.53 -7.99 -12.11
C SER A 61 10.63 -6.76 -12.25
N SER A 62 9.36 -6.96 -12.60
CA SER A 62 8.31 -5.94 -12.65
C SER A 62 7.62 -5.71 -11.29
N GLN A 63 8.20 -6.23 -10.21
CA GLN A 63 7.71 -6.11 -8.83
C GLN A 63 6.35 -6.78 -8.57
N HIS A 64 5.96 -7.77 -9.36
CA HIS A 64 4.86 -8.65 -9.04
C HIS A 64 5.34 -9.79 -8.14
N ALA A 65 4.46 -10.36 -7.31
CA ALA A 65 4.80 -11.45 -6.41
C ALA A 65 4.71 -12.84 -7.09
N CYS A 66 3.94 -12.96 -8.16
CA CYS A 66 3.63 -14.24 -8.82
C CYS A 66 3.33 -14.05 -10.30
N LEU A 67 3.23 -15.18 -11.01
CA LEU A 67 2.71 -15.28 -12.37
C LEU A 67 1.29 -15.88 -12.31
N PRO A 68 0.22 -15.09 -12.55
CA PRO A 68 -1.13 -15.63 -12.65
C PRO A 68 -1.27 -16.41 -13.96
N LEU A 69 -1.52 -17.70 -13.91
CA LEU A 69 -1.61 -18.54 -15.12
C LEU A 69 -2.78 -18.12 -16.01
N GLY A 70 -3.90 -17.72 -15.43
CA GLY A 70 -5.06 -17.23 -16.17
C GLY A 70 -4.88 -15.87 -16.86
N SER A 71 -3.79 -15.12 -16.55
CA SER A 71 -3.47 -13.86 -17.21
C SER A 71 -2.54 -14.05 -18.42
N ILE A 72 -2.03 -15.25 -18.64
CA ILE A 72 -1.19 -15.56 -19.79
C ILE A 72 -2.08 -15.61 -21.03
N ALA A 73 -1.90 -14.65 -21.93
CA ALA A 73 -2.58 -14.69 -23.22
C ALA A 73 -1.98 -15.81 -24.06
N PHE A 74 -2.82 -16.76 -24.47
CA PHE A 74 -2.35 -17.94 -25.24
C PHE A 74 -1.83 -17.57 -26.63
N ASP A 75 -2.29 -16.43 -27.16
CA ASP A 75 -1.83 -15.90 -28.44
C ASP A 75 -0.59 -15.02 -28.31
N ASN A 76 -0.33 -14.48 -27.12
CA ASN A 76 0.81 -13.63 -26.83
C ASN A 76 1.15 -13.62 -25.33
N PRO A 77 2.02 -14.53 -24.84
CA PRO A 77 2.36 -14.62 -23.42
C PRO A 77 2.98 -13.35 -22.81
N LEU A 78 3.50 -12.43 -23.64
CA LEU A 78 4.09 -11.18 -23.18
C LEU A 78 3.12 -10.00 -23.20
N ALA A 79 1.87 -10.21 -23.65
CA ALA A 79 0.83 -9.18 -23.77
C ALA A 79 1.21 -7.96 -24.63
N GLU A 80 2.20 -8.08 -25.49
CA GLU A 80 2.63 -7.05 -26.44
C GLU A 80 2.41 -7.52 -27.89
N PRO A 81 2.27 -6.62 -28.87
CA PRO A 81 2.02 -6.99 -30.26
C PRO A 81 3.25 -7.67 -30.87
N HIS A 82 3.42 -8.95 -30.59
CA HIS A 82 4.46 -9.79 -31.16
C HIS A 82 3.89 -10.88 -32.08
N PRO A 83 4.59 -11.25 -33.14
CA PRO A 83 4.12 -12.31 -34.00
C PRO A 83 4.05 -13.64 -33.25
N SER A 84 2.84 -14.12 -33.05
CA SER A 84 2.38 -15.50 -32.87
C SER A 84 3.26 -16.47 -32.07
N VAL A 85 3.28 -16.33 -30.76
CA VAL A 85 3.58 -17.44 -29.87
C VAL A 85 2.27 -17.95 -29.30
N ARG A 86 1.70 -19.00 -29.89
CA ARG A 86 0.48 -19.64 -29.41
C ARG A 86 0.81 -20.78 -28.47
N LEU A 87 0.23 -20.73 -27.27
CA LEU A 87 0.17 -21.88 -26.38
C LEU A 87 -1.05 -22.70 -26.75
N ASN A 88 -0.85 -23.91 -27.30
CA ASN A 88 -1.94 -24.82 -27.64
C ASN A 88 -2.49 -25.54 -26.39
N THR A 89 -2.93 -24.79 -25.42
CA THR A 89 -3.44 -25.32 -24.15
C THR A 89 -4.52 -24.39 -23.62
N ASP A 90 -5.52 -24.92 -22.94
CA ASP A 90 -6.51 -24.12 -22.22
C ASP A 90 -6.02 -23.77 -20.81
N PRO A 91 -6.63 -22.81 -20.10
CA PRO A 91 -6.20 -22.43 -18.75
C PRO A 91 -6.20 -23.59 -17.74
N ALA A 92 -7.19 -24.48 -17.81
CA ALA A 92 -7.30 -25.62 -16.91
C ALA A 92 -6.23 -26.67 -17.21
N GLY A 93 -5.99 -26.94 -18.49
CA GLY A 93 -4.90 -27.81 -18.93
C GLY A 93 -3.52 -27.26 -18.58
N LEU A 94 -3.35 -25.94 -18.61
CA LEU A 94 -2.10 -25.29 -18.21
C LEU A 94 -1.82 -25.50 -16.72
N GLU A 95 -2.81 -25.28 -15.85
CA GLU A 95 -2.65 -25.46 -14.40
C GLU A 95 -2.31 -26.91 -14.05
N LEU A 96 -2.99 -27.87 -14.66
CA LEU A 96 -2.70 -29.29 -14.49
C LEU A 96 -1.29 -29.67 -14.98
N ALA A 97 -0.86 -29.14 -16.13
CA ALA A 97 0.49 -29.38 -16.64
C ALA A 97 1.55 -28.80 -15.71
N VAL A 98 1.33 -27.62 -15.16
CA VAL A 98 2.24 -26.96 -14.21
C VAL A 98 2.33 -27.74 -12.91
N ALA A 99 1.23 -28.26 -12.37
CA ALA A 99 1.22 -29.06 -11.16
C ALA A 99 2.03 -30.37 -11.27
N ASN A 100 2.24 -30.87 -12.47
CA ASN A 100 2.99 -32.12 -12.71
C ASN A 100 4.52 -31.91 -12.81
N PHE A 101 5.03 -30.68 -12.83
CA PHE A 101 6.48 -30.46 -12.85
C PHE A 101 7.14 -30.82 -11.52
N ALA A 102 8.26 -31.53 -11.57
CA ALA A 102 8.99 -31.95 -10.37
C ALA A 102 9.44 -30.77 -9.48
N ALA A 103 9.68 -29.60 -10.06
CA ALA A 103 10.08 -28.38 -9.39
C ALA A 103 8.90 -27.59 -8.78
N VAL A 104 7.65 -27.96 -9.07
CA VAL A 104 6.45 -27.30 -8.58
C VAL A 104 5.82 -28.11 -7.46
N GLY A 105 5.40 -27.44 -6.40
CA GLY A 105 4.70 -28.03 -5.27
C GLY A 105 3.45 -27.27 -4.90
N ALA A 106 2.64 -27.89 -4.05
CA ALA A 106 1.49 -27.26 -3.40
C ALA A 106 1.92 -26.39 -2.19
N PRO A 107 1.03 -25.55 -1.67
CA PRO A 107 1.24 -24.83 -0.42
C PRO A 107 1.71 -25.75 0.71
N GLY A 108 2.82 -25.38 1.36
CA GLY A 108 3.41 -26.18 2.46
C GLY A 108 4.50 -27.16 2.04
N GLU A 109 4.66 -27.44 0.75
CA GLU A 109 5.74 -28.30 0.25
C GLU A 109 7.06 -27.52 0.10
N ASP A 110 8.17 -28.24 0.26
CA ASP A 110 9.52 -27.69 0.08
C ASP A 110 9.98 -27.86 -1.37
N LYS A 111 9.36 -27.12 -2.25
CA LYS A 111 9.68 -27.05 -3.68
C LYS A 111 10.05 -25.61 -4.06
N PRO A 112 10.93 -25.38 -5.05
CA PRO A 112 11.38 -24.04 -5.45
C PRO A 112 10.26 -23.18 -6.03
N LEU A 113 9.25 -23.80 -6.62
CA LEU A 113 8.07 -23.14 -7.16
C LEU A 113 6.83 -23.65 -6.43
N ILE A 114 5.90 -22.76 -6.16
CA ILE A 114 4.61 -23.10 -5.53
C ILE A 114 3.49 -22.70 -6.47
N LEU A 115 2.56 -23.62 -6.68
CA LEU A 115 1.32 -23.37 -7.40
C LEU A 115 0.18 -23.27 -6.39
N ASP A 116 -0.45 -22.11 -6.32
CA ASP A 116 -1.58 -21.84 -5.43
C ASP A 116 -2.65 -21.05 -6.17
N ALA A 117 -3.87 -21.56 -6.21
CA ALA A 117 -5.05 -20.92 -6.81
C ALA A 117 -4.79 -20.36 -8.23
N GLY A 118 -4.18 -21.14 -9.11
CA GLY A 118 -3.87 -20.74 -10.50
C GLY A 118 -2.75 -19.71 -10.62
N ARG A 119 -1.92 -19.56 -9.58
CA ARG A 119 -0.78 -18.64 -9.54
C ARG A 119 0.51 -19.40 -9.27
N LEU A 120 1.52 -19.14 -10.09
CA LEU A 120 2.84 -19.71 -9.93
C LEU A 120 3.75 -18.70 -9.20
N TYR A 121 4.36 -19.15 -8.13
CA TYR A 121 5.25 -18.36 -7.27
C TYR A 121 6.66 -18.96 -7.24
N LEU A 122 7.67 -18.13 -7.04
CA LEU A 122 8.85 -18.60 -6.34
C LEU A 122 8.49 -18.85 -4.87
N LYS A 123 8.93 -19.98 -4.30
CA LYS A 123 8.67 -20.34 -2.89
C LYS A 123 8.96 -19.20 -1.94
N ARG A 124 10.10 -18.53 -2.12
CA ARG A 124 10.50 -17.39 -1.29
C ARG A 124 9.46 -16.25 -1.28
N TYR A 125 8.88 -15.92 -2.43
CA TYR A 125 7.86 -14.87 -2.55
C TYR A 125 6.52 -15.34 -1.99
N TYR A 126 6.19 -16.61 -2.17
CA TYR A 126 5.03 -17.23 -1.55
C TYR A 126 5.12 -17.15 -0.02
N ASP A 127 6.27 -17.50 0.55
CA ASP A 127 6.52 -17.44 1.99
C ASP A 127 6.43 -16.00 2.53
N PHE A 128 6.95 -15.01 1.78
CA PHE A 128 6.79 -13.59 2.13
C PHE A 128 5.31 -13.20 2.17
N GLU A 129 4.54 -13.55 1.13
CA GLU A 129 3.11 -13.21 1.05
C GLU A 129 2.34 -13.85 2.21
N CYS A 130 2.58 -15.11 2.51
CA CYS A 130 1.94 -15.81 3.63
C CYS A 130 2.26 -15.18 4.99
N ARG A 131 3.53 -14.80 5.24
CA ARG A 131 3.91 -14.17 6.51
C ARG A 131 3.29 -12.80 6.66
N VAL A 132 3.39 -11.96 5.63
CA VAL A 132 2.78 -10.62 5.61
C VAL A 132 1.27 -10.72 5.81
N ALA A 133 0.59 -11.59 5.07
CA ALA A 133 -0.85 -11.80 5.19
C ALA A 133 -1.25 -12.21 6.62
N ARG A 134 -0.58 -13.19 7.19
CA ARG A 134 -0.82 -13.66 8.56
C ARG A 134 -0.63 -12.53 9.57
N ARG A 135 0.47 -11.79 9.48
CA ARG A 135 0.78 -10.70 10.41
C ARG A 135 -0.25 -9.58 10.33
N LEU A 136 -0.58 -9.12 9.13
CA LEU A 136 -1.58 -8.07 8.93
C LEU A 136 -2.98 -8.51 9.39
N THR A 137 -3.37 -9.76 9.14
CA THR A 137 -4.65 -10.31 9.61
C THR A 137 -4.73 -10.33 11.13
N THR A 138 -3.66 -10.78 11.80
CA THR A 138 -3.58 -10.77 13.27
C THR A 138 -3.72 -9.35 13.82
N MET A 139 -2.99 -8.39 13.27
CA MET A 139 -3.07 -6.99 13.68
C MET A 139 -4.45 -6.38 13.42
N ALA A 140 -5.07 -6.73 12.32
CA ALA A 140 -6.38 -6.24 11.94
C ALA A 140 -7.51 -6.72 12.88
N ALA A 141 -7.35 -7.90 13.46
CA ALA A 141 -8.29 -8.45 14.42
C ALA A 141 -8.20 -7.80 15.81
N THR A 142 -7.09 -7.07 16.10
CA THR A 142 -6.85 -6.47 17.40
C THR A 142 -7.55 -5.10 17.50
N GLU A 143 -8.38 -4.94 18.52
CA GLU A 143 -9.12 -3.70 18.81
C GLU A 143 -8.68 -3.08 20.12
N TYR A 144 -8.74 -1.76 20.19
CA TYR A 144 -8.49 -0.98 21.39
C TYR A 144 -9.75 -0.18 21.78
N PRO A 145 -10.15 -0.15 23.04
CA PRO A 145 -11.29 0.64 23.48
C PRO A 145 -10.99 2.12 23.38
N ALA A 146 -11.97 2.92 22.99
CA ALA A 146 -11.92 4.37 23.09
C ALA A 146 -12.45 4.82 24.44
N THR A 147 -11.66 5.60 25.19
CA THR A 147 -12.09 6.23 26.44
C THR A 147 -13.03 7.41 26.17
N ASP A 148 -13.79 7.85 27.19
CA ASP A 148 -14.67 9.02 27.04
C ASP A 148 -13.87 10.32 26.84
N GLU A 149 -12.66 10.38 27.35
CA GLU A 149 -11.72 11.47 27.09
C GLU A 149 -11.35 11.56 25.61
N VAL A 150 -11.01 10.44 25.00
CA VAL A 150 -10.69 10.36 23.56
C VAL A 150 -11.89 10.71 22.70
N ARG A 151 -13.10 10.32 23.12
CA ARG A 151 -14.32 10.69 22.40
C ARG A 151 -14.55 12.20 22.42
N ARG A 152 -14.40 12.84 23.58
CA ARG A 152 -14.48 14.31 23.72
C ARG A 152 -13.41 15.00 22.90
N ALA A 153 -12.16 14.54 22.97
CA ALA A 153 -11.07 15.09 22.17
C ALA A 153 -11.31 14.96 20.66
N LEU A 154 -11.87 13.81 20.22
CA LEU A 154 -12.26 13.61 18.83
C LEU A 154 -13.35 14.59 18.39
N ASP A 155 -14.31 14.90 19.26
CA ASP A 155 -15.35 15.88 18.97
C ASP A 155 -14.74 17.28 18.82
N CYS A 156 -13.86 17.72 19.72
CA CYS A 156 -13.16 19.00 19.63
C CYS A 156 -12.30 19.12 18.35
N LEU A 157 -11.60 18.04 17.96
CA LEU A 157 -10.74 18.02 16.77
C LEU A 157 -11.49 18.19 15.45
N PHE A 158 -12.79 17.91 15.42
CA PHE A 158 -13.62 17.92 14.21
C PHE A 158 -14.86 18.82 14.34
N LEU A 159 -14.86 19.75 15.30
CA LEU A 159 -15.86 20.82 15.35
C LEU A 159 -15.70 21.74 14.13
N PRO A 160 -16.78 22.24 13.53
CA PRO A 160 -16.68 23.31 12.55
C PRO A 160 -16.07 24.54 13.22
N PRO A 161 -15.21 25.31 12.52
CA PRO A 161 -14.66 26.54 13.10
C PRO A 161 -15.80 27.46 13.56
N VAL A 162 -15.75 27.86 14.84
CA VAL A 162 -16.72 28.79 15.40
C VAL A 162 -16.56 30.11 14.64
N SER A 163 -17.51 30.44 13.82
CA SER A 163 -17.56 31.75 13.15
C SER A 163 -17.80 32.78 14.25
N HIS A 164 -16.76 33.47 14.64
CA HIS A 164 -16.89 34.71 15.45
C HIS A 164 -17.57 35.75 14.57
N THR A 165 -18.89 35.69 14.46
CA THR A 165 -19.71 36.82 14.06
C THR A 165 -19.79 37.78 15.25
N GLY A 166 -18.70 38.53 15.46
CA GLY A 166 -18.75 39.76 16.21
C GLY A 166 -19.58 40.75 15.43
N GLN A 167 -20.73 41.11 15.98
CA GLN A 167 -21.53 42.26 15.58
C GLN A 167 -20.64 43.50 15.42
N ALA A 168 -20.60 44.03 14.20
CA ALA A 168 -20.32 45.43 13.97
C ALA A 168 -21.39 45.91 12.98
N THR A 169 -22.47 46.41 13.52
CA THR A 169 -23.35 47.36 12.82
C THR A 169 -22.57 48.63 12.58
N ILE A 170 -22.31 48.97 11.33
CA ILE A 170 -22.07 50.36 10.93
C ILE A 170 -22.77 50.58 9.57
N ASP A 171 -23.48 51.71 9.57
CA ASP A 171 -24.42 52.25 8.63
C ASP A 171 -24.00 52.36 7.17
N ALA A 172 -25.04 52.38 6.35
CA ALA A 172 -25.03 52.70 4.94
C ALA A 172 -24.67 54.19 4.71
N SER A 173 -23.91 54.49 3.69
CA SER A 173 -24.27 55.59 2.72
C SER A 173 -23.33 55.52 1.48
N GLU A 174 -23.98 55.35 0.34
CA GLU A 174 -23.82 56.01 -0.95
C GLU A 174 -22.43 56.41 -1.51
N ALA A 175 -22.04 55.95 -2.64
CA ALA A 175 -22.06 56.64 -3.94
C ALA A 175 -21.17 55.96 -5.00
N ASP A 176 -21.79 55.72 -6.15
CA ASP A 176 -21.38 55.76 -7.56
C ASP A 176 -19.88 55.80 -7.95
N SER A 177 -19.45 54.92 -8.83
CA SER A 177 -19.21 55.19 -10.26
C SER A 177 -18.28 54.19 -10.92
N GLU A 178 -18.57 53.89 -12.14
CA GLU A 178 -17.97 53.07 -13.17
C GLU A 178 -16.46 53.17 -13.30
N THR A 179 -15.79 52.05 -13.59
CA THR A 179 -14.94 51.90 -14.78
C THR A 179 -14.48 50.44 -14.95
N GLN A 180 -14.71 49.92 -16.15
CA GLN A 180 -14.21 48.64 -16.68
C GLN A 180 -12.69 48.67 -16.79
N THR A 181 -12.04 47.56 -16.51
CA THR A 181 -10.96 47.00 -17.35
C THR A 181 -10.64 45.56 -16.94
N ASP A 182 -10.52 44.73 -17.96
CA ASP A 182 -10.20 43.31 -17.96
C ASP A 182 -8.85 42.99 -17.32
N SER A 183 -8.81 41.92 -16.50
CA SER A 183 -7.68 40.96 -16.48
C SER A 183 -8.11 39.73 -15.68
N GLU A 184 -8.17 38.62 -16.38
CA GLU A 184 -8.35 37.26 -15.85
C GLU A 184 -7.25 36.92 -14.87
N THR A 185 -7.62 36.54 -13.66
CA THR A 185 -6.76 35.70 -12.79
C THR A 185 -7.67 34.77 -12.00
N GLN A 186 -7.53 33.47 -12.28
CA GLN A 186 -8.19 32.36 -11.64
C GLN A 186 -7.81 32.29 -10.16
N THR A 187 -8.69 32.67 -9.28
CA THR A 187 -8.70 32.31 -7.87
C THR A 187 -10.12 32.50 -7.32
N ASN A 188 -10.92 31.46 -7.40
CA ASN A 188 -12.14 31.33 -6.58
C ASN A 188 -12.76 29.93 -6.76
N SER A 189 -12.44 29.01 -5.89
CA SER A 189 -13.23 27.79 -5.66
C SER A 189 -13.20 27.27 -4.21
N GLU A 190 -13.00 28.16 -3.23
CA GLU A 190 -13.02 27.74 -1.80
C GLU A 190 -14.17 28.33 -0.97
N THR A 191 -15.07 29.10 -1.51
CA THR A 191 -16.06 29.82 -0.67
C THR A 191 -17.52 29.41 -0.88
N GLN A 192 -17.84 28.37 -1.63
CA GLN A 192 -19.25 27.96 -1.86
C GLN A 192 -19.67 26.62 -1.27
N THR A 193 -18.92 26.01 -0.35
CA THR A 193 -19.25 24.68 0.22
C THR A 193 -19.82 24.70 1.65
N ASN A 194 -20.17 25.84 2.23
CA ASN A 194 -20.51 25.93 3.65
C ASN A 194 -22.00 25.98 4.02
N ARG A 195 -22.95 25.76 3.08
CA ARG A 195 -24.39 25.83 3.41
C ARG A 195 -25.23 24.57 3.20
N GLU A 196 -24.65 23.44 2.78
CA GLU A 196 -25.41 22.20 2.57
C GLU A 196 -24.95 21.01 3.43
N ASN A 197 -24.40 21.22 4.61
CA ASN A 197 -23.68 20.17 5.34
C ASN A 197 -24.36 19.63 6.61
N SER A 198 -25.66 19.77 6.79
CA SER A 198 -26.38 19.20 7.95
C SER A 198 -26.72 17.70 7.83
N GLY A 199 -26.01 16.95 7.01
CA GLY A 199 -26.20 15.50 6.86
C GLY A 199 -25.00 14.71 6.34
N LYS A 200 -23.92 15.38 5.96
CA LYS A 200 -22.71 14.70 5.46
C LYS A 200 -21.83 14.22 6.61
N ARG A 201 -21.58 12.90 6.66
CA ARG A 201 -20.61 12.30 7.59
C ARG A 201 -19.22 12.88 7.33
N ASP A 202 -18.56 13.36 8.38
CA ASP A 202 -17.14 13.74 8.32
C ASP A 202 -16.27 12.46 8.26
N TRP A 203 -15.82 12.13 7.05
CA TRP A 203 -15.03 10.94 6.81
C TRP A 203 -13.64 11.01 7.45
N GLN A 204 -13.08 12.19 7.67
CA GLN A 204 -11.81 12.35 8.38
C GLN A 204 -11.98 12.00 9.86
N LYS A 205 -13.09 12.41 10.49
CA LYS A 205 -13.45 12.02 11.85
C LYS A 205 -13.64 10.52 11.98
N VAL A 206 -14.41 9.90 11.05
CA VAL A 206 -14.61 8.45 11.01
C VAL A 206 -13.28 7.71 10.82
N ALA A 207 -12.42 8.19 9.90
CA ALA A 207 -11.10 7.64 9.66
C ALA A 207 -10.23 7.67 10.91
N THR A 208 -10.20 8.82 11.59
CA THR A 208 -9.42 9.01 12.81
C THR A 208 -9.91 8.12 13.95
N ALA A 209 -11.24 8.06 14.18
CA ALA A 209 -11.84 7.21 15.20
C ALA A 209 -11.56 5.72 14.94
N THR A 210 -11.73 5.27 13.70
CA THR A 210 -11.47 3.87 13.32
C THR A 210 -9.99 3.52 13.50
N ALA A 211 -9.08 4.38 13.05
CA ALA A 211 -7.63 4.16 13.17
C ALA A 211 -7.18 4.17 14.64
N TYR A 212 -7.81 4.97 15.49
CA TYR A 212 -7.53 4.96 16.93
C TYR A 212 -7.88 3.63 17.59
N CYS A 213 -9.00 3.02 17.20
CA CYS A 213 -9.51 1.78 17.79
C CYS A 213 -8.84 0.50 17.24
N ARG A 214 -7.92 0.58 16.30
CA ARG A 214 -7.33 -0.59 15.64
C ARG A 214 -5.81 -0.63 15.78
N GLN A 215 -5.26 -1.86 15.83
CA GLN A 215 -3.80 -2.05 15.74
C GLN A 215 -3.29 -1.81 14.32
N LEU A 216 -4.07 -2.19 13.30
CA LEU A 216 -3.80 -1.92 11.90
C LEU A 216 -4.85 -0.97 11.33
N ALA A 217 -4.40 0.13 10.74
CA ALA A 217 -5.24 1.03 9.98
C ALA A 217 -4.63 1.32 8.60
N VAL A 218 -5.48 1.40 7.59
CA VAL A 218 -5.11 1.77 6.23
C VAL A 218 -5.90 3.01 5.84
N ILE A 219 -5.20 4.13 5.64
CA ILE A 219 -5.80 5.40 5.26
C ILE A 219 -5.49 5.67 3.78
N THR A 220 -6.52 5.58 2.96
CA THR A 220 -6.42 5.83 1.53
C THR A 220 -6.98 7.21 1.18
N GLY A 221 -6.51 7.80 0.11
CA GLY A 221 -7.01 9.08 -0.37
C GLY A 221 -6.13 9.66 -1.48
N GLY A 222 -6.71 10.47 -2.35
CA GLY A 222 -5.97 11.19 -3.39
C GLY A 222 -5.00 12.25 -2.85
N PRO A 223 -4.19 12.87 -3.69
CA PRO A 223 -3.42 14.05 -3.31
C PRO A 223 -4.39 15.19 -2.90
N GLY A 224 -4.04 15.95 -1.85
CA GLY A 224 -4.88 17.06 -1.38
C GLY A 224 -6.11 16.70 -0.53
N THR A 225 -6.38 15.42 -0.24
CA THR A 225 -7.57 15.00 0.55
C THR A 225 -7.44 15.16 2.06
N GLY A 226 -6.39 15.83 2.54
CA GLY A 226 -6.19 16.03 3.98
C GLY A 226 -5.66 14.82 4.74
N LYS A 227 -5.06 13.81 4.07
CA LYS A 227 -4.48 12.62 4.74
C LYS A 227 -3.54 13.00 5.89
N THR A 228 -2.60 13.91 5.64
CA THR A 228 -1.64 14.34 6.67
C THR A 228 -2.33 15.01 7.84
N THR A 229 -3.35 15.86 7.59
CA THR A 229 -4.14 16.49 8.66
C THR A 229 -4.86 15.43 9.49
N THR A 230 -5.50 14.45 8.84
CA THR A 230 -6.16 13.31 9.51
C THR A 230 -5.17 12.53 10.39
N VAL A 231 -3.98 12.26 9.86
CA VAL A 231 -2.91 11.57 10.59
C VAL A 231 -2.41 12.41 11.77
N THR A 232 -2.20 13.72 11.62
CA THR A 232 -1.76 14.59 12.70
C THR A 232 -2.80 14.66 13.82
N LYS A 233 -4.09 14.74 13.49
CA LYS A 233 -5.19 14.67 14.47
C LYS A 233 -5.23 13.31 15.19
N LEU A 234 -5.01 12.21 14.46
CA LEU A 234 -4.90 10.86 15.03
C LEU A 234 -3.70 10.75 15.98
N LEU A 235 -2.54 11.27 15.57
CA LEU A 235 -1.33 11.28 16.41
C LEU A 235 -1.55 12.05 17.70
N MET A 236 -2.22 13.19 17.65
CA MET A 236 -2.58 13.94 18.85
C MET A 236 -3.44 13.09 19.78
N LEU A 237 -4.51 12.44 19.28
CA LEU A 237 -5.36 11.56 20.11
C LEU A 237 -4.57 10.42 20.75
N LEU A 238 -3.61 9.83 20.03
CA LEU A 238 -2.79 8.74 20.54
C LEU A 238 -1.77 9.20 21.58
N CYS A 239 -1.33 10.47 21.51
CA CYS A 239 -0.43 11.09 22.48
C CYS A 239 -1.15 11.63 23.72
N LEU A 240 -2.50 11.69 23.72
CA LEU A 240 -3.26 12.06 24.93
C LEU A 240 -3.11 10.98 26.00
N GLY A 241 -2.63 11.36 27.17
CA GLY A 241 -2.54 10.47 28.33
C GLY A 241 -1.48 9.38 28.29
N SER A 242 -0.66 9.27 27.22
CA SER A 242 0.41 8.28 27.13
C SER A 242 1.64 8.81 26.39
N GLU A 243 2.82 8.38 26.85
CA GLU A 243 4.04 8.54 26.06
C GLU A 243 4.18 7.37 25.11
N MET A 244 4.15 7.65 23.82
CA MET A 244 4.31 6.64 22.76
C MET A 244 5.56 6.91 21.94
N ASN A 245 6.36 5.87 21.70
CA ASN A 245 7.48 5.94 20.78
C ASN A 245 6.97 5.76 19.34
N ILE A 246 6.78 6.88 18.65
CA ILE A 246 6.19 6.93 17.31
C ILE A 246 7.29 7.08 16.28
N ARG A 247 7.21 6.33 15.19
CA ARG A 247 8.11 6.46 14.04
C ARG A 247 7.33 6.71 12.77
N LEU A 248 7.82 7.67 11.97
CA LEU A 248 7.28 8.02 10.67
C LEU A 248 8.27 7.57 9.61
N VAL A 249 7.82 6.81 8.62
CA VAL A 249 8.69 6.34 7.54
C VAL A 249 8.03 6.44 6.17
N ALA A 250 8.88 6.51 5.15
CA ALA A 250 8.48 6.44 3.75
C ALA A 250 9.47 5.56 2.97
N PRO A 251 9.10 5.02 1.80
CA PRO A 251 9.97 4.15 1.01
C PRO A 251 11.21 4.88 0.45
N THR A 252 11.11 6.18 0.16
CA THR A 252 12.19 6.97 -0.43
C THR A 252 12.56 8.19 0.42
N GLY A 253 13.80 8.68 0.28
CA GLY A 253 14.25 9.90 0.99
C GLY A 253 13.42 11.13 0.64
N LYS A 254 13.02 11.27 -0.64
CA LYS A 254 12.16 12.38 -1.09
C LYS A 254 10.77 12.33 -0.44
N ALA A 255 10.18 11.13 -0.34
CA ALA A 255 8.90 10.96 0.32
C ALA A 255 9.00 11.23 1.83
N ALA A 256 10.09 10.78 2.48
CA ALA A 256 10.33 11.05 3.91
C ALA A 256 10.49 12.57 4.19
N ALA A 257 11.23 13.30 3.36
CA ALA A 257 11.36 14.75 3.48
C ALA A 257 10.00 15.46 3.35
N ARG A 258 9.20 15.09 2.35
CA ARG A 258 7.83 15.64 2.16
C ARG A 258 6.92 15.34 3.35
N LEU A 259 7.01 14.13 3.91
CA LEU A 259 6.23 13.76 5.09
C LEU A 259 6.62 14.62 6.29
N THR A 260 7.92 14.83 6.52
CA THR A 260 8.46 15.73 7.56
C THR A 260 7.87 17.14 7.46
N GLU A 261 7.97 17.76 6.26
CA GLU A 261 7.45 19.11 6.03
C GLU A 261 5.93 19.18 6.24
N SER A 262 5.20 18.18 5.74
CA SER A 262 3.75 18.11 5.82
C SER A 262 3.26 17.92 7.26
N ILE A 263 3.94 17.11 8.07
CA ILE A 263 3.63 16.93 9.50
C ILE A 263 3.92 18.22 10.27
N LYS A 264 5.07 18.88 10.05
CA LYS A 264 5.40 20.17 10.68
C LYS A 264 4.34 21.23 10.40
N ALA A 265 3.94 21.40 9.15
CA ALA A 265 2.92 22.36 8.77
C ALA A 265 1.54 22.01 9.37
N SER A 266 1.16 20.73 9.39
CA SER A 266 -0.10 20.27 9.98
C SER A 266 -0.12 20.42 11.49
N LYS A 267 1.00 20.17 12.18
CA LYS A 267 1.17 20.36 13.63
C LYS A 267 0.99 21.83 14.02
N GLN A 268 1.63 22.74 13.28
CA GLN A 268 1.49 24.19 13.51
C GLN A 268 0.06 24.68 13.28
N ARG A 269 -0.63 24.16 12.26
CA ARG A 269 -2.03 24.48 11.99
C ARG A 269 -2.92 23.96 13.12
N LEU A 270 -2.73 22.69 13.51
CA LEU A 270 -3.51 22.06 14.58
C LEU A 270 -3.35 22.79 15.92
N ALA A 271 -2.15 23.23 16.26
CA ALA A 271 -1.90 24.01 17.46
C ALA A 271 -2.73 25.31 17.47
N LYS A 272 -2.82 26.02 16.34
CA LYS A 272 -3.64 27.23 16.21
C LYS A 272 -5.14 26.93 16.29
N GLU A 273 -5.59 25.86 15.61
CA GLU A 273 -7.01 25.44 15.60
C GLU A 273 -7.51 25.05 17.00
N LEU A 274 -6.64 24.47 17.83
CA LEU A 274 -7.01 23.97 19.17
C LEU A 274 -6.79 24.97 20.31
N MET A 275 -6.18 26.13 20.05
CA MET A 275 -6.02 27.18 21.10
C MET A 275 -7.32 27.54 21.83
N PRO A 276 -8.50 27.63 21.18
CA PRO A 276 -9.75 27.89 21.90
C PRO A 276 -10.16 26.78 22.88
N PHE A 277 -9.66 25.56 22.70
CA PHE A 277 -9.97 24.37 23.50
C PHE A 277 -8.88 24.02 24.50
N ALA A 278 -7.93 24.92 24.75
CA ALA A 278 -6.81 24.73 25.68
C ALA A 278 -7.22 24.41 27.14
N ALA A 279 -8.44 24.76 27.52
CA ALA A 279 -8.99 24.41 28.83
C ALA A 279 -9.53 22.96 28.90
N GLU A 280 -9.86 22.37 27.76
CA GLU A 280 -10.50 21.05 27.64
C GLU A 280 -9.55 19.96 27.20
N LEU A 281 -8.48 20.32 26.46
CA LEU A 281 -7.52 19.40 25.84
C LEU A 281 -6.10 19.70 26.31
N ASP A 282 -5.34 18.64 26.62
CA ASP A 282 -3.90 18.74 26.82
C ASP A 282 -3.18 19.05 25.50
N LEU A 283 -2.93 20.34 25.26
CA LEU A 283 -2.19 20.79 24.07
C LEU A 283 -0.73 20.31 24.06
N GLY A 284 -0.16 19.91 25.21
CA GLY A 284 1.18 19.32 25.29
C GLY A 284 1.30 18.01 24.51
N ALA A 285 0.18 17.34 24.23
CA ALA A 285 0.16 16.17 23.34
C ALA A 285 0.64 16.48 21.90
N ILE A 286 0.47 17.75 21.45
CA ILE A 286 0.95 18.17 20.13
C ILE A 286 2.48 18.14 20.07
N ASP A 287 3.16 18.53 21.16
CA ASP A 287 4.63 18.55 21.19
C ASP A 287 5.23 17.15 21.15
N LYS A 288 4.50 16.15 21.64
CA LYS A 288 4.91 14.73 21.58
C LYS A 288 4.83 14.11 20.18
N ILE A 289 4.17 14.77 19.22
CA ILE A 289 4.10 14.28 17.83
C ILE A 289 5.47 14.41 17.17
N PRO A 290 6.07 13.32 16.67
CA PRO A 290 7.35 13.37 15.99
C PRO A 290 7.25 14.16 14.69
N GLU A 291 8.27 14.95 14.39
CA GLU A 291 8.32 15.77 13.18
C GLU A 291 9.17 15.15 12.08
N GLU A 292 10.14 14.31 12.46
CA GLU A 292 11.08 13.73 11.52
C GLU A 292 10.60 12.38 11.00
N ALA A 293 10.63 12.23 9.69
CA ALA A 293 10.42 10.97 9.01
C ALA A 293 11.74 10.40 8.46
N ALA A 294 11.86 9.09 8.48
CA ALA A 294 13.00 8.36 7.94
C ALA A 294 12.61 7.49 6.74
N THR A 295 13.59 6.92 6.05
CA THR A 295 13.29 5.85 5.09
C THR A 295 13.12 4.51 5.82
N VAL A 296 12.32 3.58 5.24
CA VAL A 296 12.17 2.22 5.76
C VAL A 296 13.53 1.55 5.95
N HIS A 297 14.44 1.72 5.00
CA HIS A 297 15.80 1.18 5.08
C HIS A 297 16.59 1.73 6.28
N ARG A 298 16.48 3.03 6.54
CA ARG A 298 17.16 3.67 7.69
C ARG A 298 16.58 3.19 9.01
N LEU A 299 15.25 3.04 9.08
CA LEU A 299 14.57 2.51 10.27
C LEU A 299 15.05 1.08 10.60
N LEU A 300 15.09 0.19 9.59
CA LEU A 300 15.53 -1.19 9.76
C LEU A 300 17.03 -1.33 10.04
N GLY A 301 17.83 -0.31 9.73
CA GLY A 301 19.27 -0.31 9.95
C GLY A 301 20.00 -1.18 8.94
N VAL A 302 20.37 -0.62 7.79
CA VAL A 302 21.15 -1.31 6.75
C VAL A 302 22.53 -1.70 7.29
N ILE A 303 22.93 -2.96 7.06
CA ILE A 303 24.27 -3.46 7.35
C ILE A 303 25.07 -3.44 6.04
N PRO A 304 26.13 -2.62 5.93
CA PRO A 304 26.96 -2.56 4.72
C PRO A 304 27.50 -3.94 4.33
N GLY A 305 27.39 -4.30 3.05
CA GLY A 305 27.87 -5.60 2.54
C GLY A 305 26.96 -6.80 2.89
N SER A 306 25.79 -6.59 3.48
CA SER A 306 24.85 -7.64 3.82
C SER A 306 23.45 -7.34 3.28
N HIS A 307 22.71 -8.40 2.95
CA HIS A 307 21.28 -8.30 2.65
C HIS A 307 20.39 -8.31 3.91
N LYS A 308 21.00 -8.39 5.11
CA LYS A 308 20.31 -8.40 6.40
C LYS A 308 20.19 -6.98 6.94
N PHE A 309 19.17 -6.76 7.76
CA PHE A 309 18.99 -5.54 8.53
C PHE A 309 19.36 -5.77 9.99
N ARG A 310 19.60 -4.69 10.73
CA ARG A 310 19.86 -4.74 12.17
C ARG A 310 18.63 -5.17 12.94
N HIS A 311 17.46 -4.64 12.54
CA HIS A 311 16.18 -4.97 13.17
C HIS A 311 15.47 -6.08 12.41
N HIS A 312 15.05 -7.10 13.15
CA HIS A 312 14.37 -8.31 12.71
C HIS A 312 13.65 -8.94 13.90
N GLN A 313 13.04 -10.11 13.77
CA GLN A 313 12.28 -10.79 14.81
C GLN A 313 13.02 -10.90 16.15
N ASP A 314 14.32 -11.25 16.14
CA ASP A 314 15.13 -11.43 17.35
C ASP A 314 15.71 -10.11 17.89
N ASN A 315 15.65 -9.04 17.13
CA ASN A 315 16.04 -7.68 17.53
C ASN A 315 15.01 -6.68 17.01
N PRO A 316 13.81 -6.66 17.60
CA PRO A 316 12.71 -5.83 17.10
C PRO A 316 12.99 -4.34 17.27
N LEU A 317 12.21 -3.55 16.56
CA LEU A 317 12.20 -2.09 16.69
C LEU A 317 11.67 -1.69 18.08
N HIS A 318 12.24 -0.63 18.64
CA HIS A 318 11.72 -0.03 19.88
C HIS A 318 10.74 1.08 19.52
N LEU A 319 9.46 0.72 19.32
CA LEU A 319 8.40 1.66 19.00
C LEU A 319 7.02 1.08 19.37
N ASP A 320 6.07 1.98 19.59
CA ASP A 320 4.67 1.65 19.87
C ASP A 320 3.76 1.89 18.67
N LEU A 321 4.16 2.81 17.79
CA LEU A 321 3.41 3.15 16.58
C LEU A 321 4.35 3.38 15.39
N LEU A 322 4.07 2.70 14.29
CA LEU A 322 4.71 2.92 13.01
C LEU A 322 3.72 3.48 11.99
N ILE A 323 4.08 4.59 11.37
CA ILE A 323 3.34 5.15 10.23
C ILE A 323 4.19 5.03 8.98
N VAL A 324 3.65 4.39 7.96
CA VAL A 324 4.30 4.22 6.65
C VAL A 324 3.55 5.03 5.61
N ASP A 325 4.15 6.10 5.12
CA ASP A 325 3.58 6.87 4.01
C ASP A 325 3.99 6.28 2.66
N GLU A 326 3.18 6.53 1.64
CA GLU A 326 3.34 5.94 0.30
C GLU A 326 3.56 4.42 0.34
N ALA A 327 2.84 3.70 1.21
CA ALA A 327 3.01 2.27 1.44
C ALA A 327 2.83 1.41 0.17
N SER A 328 2.15 1.92 -0.86
CA SER A 328 2.03 1.25 -2.17
C SER A 328 3.36 1.11 -2.93
N MET A 329 4.38 1.87 -2.54
CA MET A 329 5.72 1.78 -3.13
C MET A 329 6.65 0.82 -2.38
N VAL A 330 6.22 0.29 -1.24
CA VAL A 330 6.96 -0.74 -0.49
C VAL A 330 6.74 -2.08 -1.16
N ASP A 331 7.81 -2.75 -1.59
CA ASP A 331 7.73 -4.08 -2.18
C ASP A 331 7.44 -5.16 -1.14
N LEU A 332 7.01 -6.34 -1.58
CA LEU A 332 6.63 -7.44 -0.69
C LEU A 332 7.79 -7.92 0.21
N PRO A 333 9.02 -8.11 -0.29
CA PRO A 333 10.16 -8.45 0.56
C PRO A 333 10.46 -7.41 1.64
N MET A 334 10.33 -6.12 1.33
CA MET A 334 10.56 -5.05 2.30
C MET A 334 9.44 -4.96 3.34
N MET A 335 8.18 -5.17 2.91
CA MET A 335 7.05 -5.25 3.83
C MET A 335 7.18 -6.43 4.79
N ASP A 336 7.59 -7.60 4.29
CA ASP A 336 7.87 -8.77 5.12
C ASP A 336 8.91 -8.45 6.21
N ARG A 337 10.04 -7.84 5.84
CA ARG A 337 11.10 -7.46 6.79
C ARG A 337 10.65 -6.39 7.79
N LEU A 338 9.84 -5.44 7.35
CA LEU A 338 9.30 -4.39 8.20
C LEU A 338 8.38 -4.98 9.28
N LEU A 339 7.48 -5.88 8.87
CA LEU A 339 6.55 -6.57 9.77
C LEU A 339 7.27 -7.57 10.70
N ASP A 340 8.34 -8.19 10.22
CA ASP A 340 9.18 -9.08 11.01
C ASP A 340 9.91 -8.33 12.15
N ALA A 341 10.38 -7.10 11.86
CA ALA A 341 11.02 -6.23 12.83
C ALA A 341 10.04 -5.49 13.77
N LEU A 342 8.74 -5.51 13.46
CA LEU A 342 7.73 -4.75 14.22
C LEU A 342 7.35 -5.53 15.49
N PRO A 343 7.38 -4.89 16.71
CA PRO A 343 6.92 -5.52 17.94
C PRO A 343 5.49 -6.04 17.85
N ALA A 344 5.17 -7.07 18.63
CA ALA A 344 3.86 -7.72 18.57
C ALA A 344 2.70 -6.78 18.92
N ASN A 345 2.93 -5.88 19.86
CA ASN A 345 1.96 -4.90 20.38
C ASN A 345 1.97 -3.56 19.65
N ALA A 346 2.94 -3.33 18.75
CA ALA A 346 3.02 -2.08 18.02
C ALA A 346 1.83 -1.89 17.08
N ARG A 347 1.38 -0.64 16.94
CA ARG A 347 0.36 -0.24 15.97
C ARG A 347 1.00 0.06 14.61
N LEU A 348 0.28 -0.18 13.55
CA LEU A 348 0.71 0.09 12.17
C LEU A 348 -0.35 0.90 11.42
N ILE A 349 0.07 2.02 10.87
CA ILE A 349 -0.78 2.86 10.01
C ILE A 349 -0.12 2.94 8.63
N LEU A 350 -0.84 2.50 7.61
CA LEU A 350 -0.39 2.55 6.22
C LEU A 350 -1.14 3.66 5.48
N LEU A 351 -0.39 4.57 4.85
CA LEU A 351 -0.92 5.71 4.10
C LEU A 351 -0.63 5.56 2.61
N GLY A 352 -1.45 6.19 1.78
CA GLY A 352 -1.17 6.33 0.35
C GLY A 352 -1.39 5.05 -0.47
N ILE A 353 -2.06 4.04 0.09
CA ILE A 353 -2.42 2.85 -0.66
C ILE A 353 -3.51 3.23 -1.66
N ARG A 354 -3.21 3.13 -2.97
CA ARG A 354 -4.24 3.17 -4.01
C ARG A 354 -4.95 1.83 -4.05
N ILE A 355 -6.27 1.85 -4.23
CA ILE A 355 -7.12 0.63 -4.34
C ILE A 355 -6.67 -0.28 -5.50
N ASN A 356 -6.00 0.28 -6.51
CA ASN A 356 -5.27 -0.47 -7.54
C ASN A 356 -3.86 -0.82 -7.04
N TRP A 357 -3.78 -1.73 -6.11
CA TRP A 357 -2.54 -2.40 -5.78
C TRP A 357 -2.32 -3.57 -6.77
N PRO A 358 -1.89 -3.32 -8.02
CA PRO A 358 -1.71 -4.40 -9.01
C PRO A 358 -0.57 -5.33 -8.63
N ARG A 359 0.29 -4.86 -7.70
CA ARG A 359 1.48 -5.56 -7.24
C ARG A 359 1.20 -6.54 -6.11
N TRP A 360 0.00 -6.47 -5.51
CA TRP A 360 -0.34 -7.26 -4.34
C TRP A 360 -1.83 -7.62 -4.35
N LYS A 361 -2.20 -8.53 -5.24
CA LYS A 361 -3.51 -9.17 -5.17
C LYS A 361 -3.35 -10.38 -4.24
N PRO A 362 -3.84 -10.34 -3.00
CA PRO A 362 -3.84 -11.51 -2.15
C PRO A 362 -4.57 -12.65 -2.86
N ALA A 363 -4.07 -13.86 -2.70
CA ALA A 363 -4.77 -15.03 -3.21
C ALA A 363 -6.21 -15.06 -2.67
N PRO A 364 -7.21 -15.53 -3.44
CA PRO A 364 -8.60 -15.60 -2.99
C PRO A 364 -8.81 -16.45 -1.73
N CYS A 365 -7.83 -17.27 -1.34
CA CYS A 365 -7.80 -18.02 -0.08
C CYS A 365 -7.16 -17.26 1.08
N SER A 366 -6.61 -16.08 0.84
CA SER A 366 -6.09 -15.23 1.91
C SER A 366 -7.27 -14.54 2.61
N PRO A 367 -7.44 -14.65 3.95
CA PRO A 367 -8.55 -14.03 4.67
C PRO A 367 -8.55 -12.49 4.62
N ILE A 368 -7.62 -11.88 3.87
CA ILE A 368 -7.61 -10.45 3.54
C ILE A 368 -8.52 -10.18 2.32
N SER A 369 -9.58 -10.96 2.12
CA SER A 369 -10.57 -10.66 1.10
C SER A 369 -11.40 -9.45 1.52
N ALA A 370 -11.24 -8.39 0.74
CA ALA A 370 -12.01 -7.16 0.68
C ALA A 370 -12.33 -6.48 2.01
N PRO A 371 -11.61 -5.40 2.34
CA PRO A 371 -12.03 -4.49 3.40
C PRO A 371 -13.39 -3.88 3.03
N VAL A 372 -14.27 -3.75 4.02
CA VAL A 372 -15.48 -2.92 3.87
C VAL A 372 -15.02 -1.50 3.57
N CYS A 373 -15.06 -1.15 2.30
CA CYS A 373 -14.69 0.18 1.85
C CYS A 373 -15.92 1.09 2.00
N ALA A 374 -15.90 1.98 2.99
CA ALA A 374 -16.81 3.10 3.02
C ALA A 374 -16.25 4.19 2.10
N THR A 375 -16.64 4.19 0.83
CA THR A 375 -16.23 5.21 -0.13
C THR A 375 -17.09 6.46 0.01
N SER A 376 -16.46 7.62 0.22
CA SER A 376 -17.09 8.91 -0.04
C SER A 376 -16.64 9.45 -1.40
N ARG A 377 -17.50 10.24 -2.03
CA ARG A 377 -17.17 10.97 -3.29
C ARG A 377 -16.01 11.98 -3.11
N THR A 378 -15.56 12.21 -1.90
CA THR A 378 -14.44 13.11 -1.51
C THR A 378 -13.12 12.40 -1.25
N GLY A 379 -13.01 11.10 -1.50
CA GLY A 379 -11.72 10.44 -1.70
C GLY A 379 -10.91 10.01 -0.47
N ALA A 380 -11.43 10.06 0.75
CA ALA A 380 -10.79 9.42 1.91
C ALA A 380 -11.53 8.13 2.26
N CYS A 381 -10.82 7.01 2.27
CA CYS A 381 -11.36 5.70 2.65
C CYS A 381 -10.51 5.10 3.78
N VAL A 382 -11.15 4.66 4.85
CA VAL A 382 -10.55 3.83 5.88
C VAL A 382 -11.09 2.42 5.70
N THR A 383 -10.20 1.48 5.51
CA THR A 383 -10.56 0.08 5.39
C THR A 383 -10.17 -0.64 6.67
N ALA A 384 -11.18 -1.21 7.36
CA ALA A 384 -10.96 -2.25 8.34
C ALA A 384 -11.22 -3.60 7.65
N PRO A 385 -10.39 -4.63 7.82
CA PRO A 385 -10.66 -5.95 7.26
C PRO A 385 -11.93 -6.52 7.91
N SER A 386 -12.86 -6.99 7.08
CA SER A 386 -14.05 -7.69 7.56
C SER A 386 -13.69 -9.11 7.99
N LEU A 387 -14.02 -9.47 9.22
CA LEU A 387 -14.00 -10.87 9.68
C LEU A 387 -15.03 -11.69 8.90
N PRO A 388 -14.71 -12.95 8.52
CA PRO A 388 -15.71 -13.86 8.00
C PRO A 388 -16.78 -14.09 9.08
N ARG A 389 -18.04 -13.89 8.72
CA ARG A 389 -19.16 -14.35 9.57
C ARG A 389 -19.20 -15.88 9.49
N HIS A 390 -19.09 -16.52 10.65
CA HIS A 390 -19.42 -17.95 10.81
C HIS A 390 -20.89 -18.18 10.56
#